data_a922820d23547d1533fb602ecd3e782e
#
_entry.id   a922820d23547d1533fb602ecd3e782e
#
_cell.length_a   1.000
_cell.length_b   1.000
_cell.length_c   1.000
_cell.angle_alpha   90.00
_cell.angle_beta   90.00
_cell.angle_gamma   90.00
#
_symmetry.space_group_name_H-M   'P 1'
#
loop_
_entity.id
_entity.type
_entity.pdbx_description
1 polymer ?
#
loop_
_entity_poly.entity_id
_entity_poly.type
_entity_poly.pdbx_seq_one_letter_code
_entity_poly.pdbx_strand_id
1 'polypeptide(L)'
;MVGTSVAGYAIQKEVGEGGTSAVYLAQHPNHGTVALKVLREKLRQDTTAVARFVREAKYGARVKHPNVVDTIEIGQSERGLHFLAIEWAEGEILDRYAKQYAPLPSDEVATIVSQIAAGVQAAHDAGIVHRDLKPENVMYDAKTRRVKLLDFGIATDTQASGDERLTRAGFFVGTLMYIAPEALSGEIVTVAADQYSLATIAYYLLTRSLPYTAKAPREMFTQLLTMPPVPLKDASEGRFEFAPQLNAAVMRALSRSPMDRYPSVIAFADAFATAAHIPPDQPKMLDKFKGLLRRSR
;
A
#
# COMPACT_ATOMS: atom_id res chain seq x y z
N MET A 1 -22.35 -14.94 -9.15
CA MET A 1 -23.31 -13.81 -8.93
C MET A 1 -23.51 -12.92 -10.15
N VAL A 2 -22.68 -13.02 -11.18
CA VAL A 2 -22.84 -12.24 -12.43
C VAL A 2 -24.22 -12.48 -13.06
N GLY A 3 -24.87 -11.42 -13.54
CA GLY A 3 -26.25 -11.46 -14.07
C GLY A 3 -27.36 -11.45 -13.03
N THR A 4 -27.04 -11.32 -11.72
CA THR A 4 -28.01 -11.19 -10.63
C THR A 4 -27.99 -9.79 -10.03
N SER A 5 -28.92 -9.50 -9.10
CA SER A 5 -28.95 -8.23 -8.37
C SER A 5 -28.80 -8.46 -6.86
N VAL A 6 -28.10 -7.55 -6.19
CA VAL A 6 -27.96 -7.49 -4.73
C VAL A 6 -28.38 -6.09 -4.28
N ALA A 7 -29.45 -5.97 -3.51
CA ALA A 7 -29.99 -4.69 -3.00
C ALA A 7 -30.13 -3.60 -4.09
N GLY A 8 -30.59 -3.97 -5.28
CA GLY A 8 -30.74 -3.02 -6.40
C GLY A 8 -29.50 -2.84 -7.28
N TYR A 9 -28.34 -3.35 -6.86
CA TYR A 9 -27.10 -3.33 -7.63
C TYR A 9 -27.06 -4.50 -8.61
N ALA A 10 -27.18 -4.23 -9.91
CA ALA A 10 -27.09 -5.22 -10.98
C ALA A 10 -25.62 -5.60 -11.22
N ILE A 11 -25.25 -6.84 -10.90
CA ILE A 11 -23.89 -7.34 -11.00
C ILE A 11 -23.54 -7.66 -12.45
N GLN A 12 -22.55 -6.95 -13.01
CA GLN A 12 -22.13 -7.09 -14.40
C GLN A 12 -20.95 -8.03 -14.55
N LYS A 13 -19.91 -7.89 -13.69
CA LYS A 13 -18.67 -8.64 -13.80
C LYS A 13 -18.02 -8.80 -12.44
N GLU A 14 -17.37 -9.94 -12.21
CA GLU A 14 -16.45 -10.12 -11.09
C GLU A 14 -15.09 -9.50 -11.46
N VAL A 15 -14.56 -8.63 -10.61
CA VAL A 15 -13.33 -7.88 -10.85
C VAL A 15 -12.22 -8.21 -9.85
N GLY A 16 -12.58 -8.82 -8.72
CA GLY A 16 -11.61 -9.26 -7.72
C GLY A 16 -12.20 -10.25 -6.74
N GLU A 17 -11.35 -11.11 -6.21
CA GLU A 17 -11.71 -12.09 -5.20
C GLU A 17 -10.66 -12.08 -4.08
N GLY A 18 -11.11 -11.94 -2.85
CA GLY A 18 -10.27 -12.00 -1.65
C GLY A 18 -10.68 -13.14 -0.71
N GLY A 19 -9.94 -13.32 0.39
CA GLY A 19 -10.22 -14.36 1.38
C GLY A 19 -11.61 -14.26 2.01
N THR A 20 -12.09 -13.03 2.25
CA THR A 20 -13.35 -12.75 2.96
C THR A 20 -14.49 -12.28 2.06
N SER A 21 -14.20 -11.64 0.94
CA SER A 21 -15.17 -11.01 0.05
C SER A 21 -14.82 -11.18 -1.42
N ALA A 22 -15.82 -11.02 -2.28
CA ALA A 22 -15.65 -10.85 -3.71
C ALA A 22 -16.08 -9.43 -4.12
N VAL A 23 -15.42 -8.86 -5.13
CA VAL A 23 -15.68 -7.52 -5.64
C VAL A 23 -16.23 -7.61 -7.06
N TYR A 24 -17.31 -6.91 -7.30
CA TYR A 24 -18.01 -6.90 -8.57
C TYR A 24 -18.13 -5.49 -9.12
N LEU A 25 -18.01 -5.36 -10.43
CA LEU A 25 -18.53 -4.20 -11.15
C LEU A 25 -20.05 -4.32 -11.16
N ALA A 26 -20.75 -3.32 -10.65
CA ALA A 26 -22.21 -3.31 -10.61
C ALA A 26 -22.76 -1.95 -11.04
N GLN A 27 -24.03 -1.96 -11.45
CA GLN A 27 -24.78 -0.78 -11.87
C GLN A 27 -25.99 -0.58 -10.95
N HIS A 28 -26.22 0.65 -10.51
CA HIS A 28 -27.38 1.02 -9.70
C HIS A 28 -28.10 2.24 -10.31
N PRO A 29 -29.46 2.28 -10.33
CA PRO A 29 -30.20 3.38 -10.95
C PRO A 29 -29.84 4.76 -10.41
N ASN A 30 -29.61 4.88 -9.11
CA ASN A 30 -29.32 6.16 -8.44
C ASN A 30 -27.83 6.44 -8.24
N HIS A 31 -26.96 5.41 -8.26
CA HIS A 31 -25.55 5.54 -7.93
C HIS A 31 -24.63 5.31 -9.13
N GLY A 32 -25.19 4.94 -10.28
CA GLY A 32 -24.41 4.65 -11.49
C GLY A 32 -23.53 3.41 -11.32
N THR A 33 -22.32 3.47 -11.88
CA THR A 33 -21.33 2.40 -11.81
C THR A 33 -20.63 2.41 -10.45
N VAL A 34 -20.58 1.24 -9.79
CA VAL A 34 -19.98 1.08 -8.47
C VAL A 34 -19.10 -0.19 -8.42
N ALA A 35 -18.17 -0.23 -7.48
CA ALA A 35 -17.56 -1.48 -7.04
C ALA A 35 -18.39 -2.02 -5.86
N LEU A 36 -18.95 -3.21 -6.04
CA LEU A 36 -19.78 -3.87 -5.03
C LEU A 36 -18.97 -4.98 -4.37
N LYS A 37 -18.53 -4.76 -3.14
CA LYS A 37 -17.84 -5.75 -2.31
C LYS A 37 -18.87 -6.55 -1.54
N VAL A 38 -18.90 -7.88 -1.72
CA VAL A 38 -19.89 -8.77 -1.09
C VAL A 38 -19.16 -9.78 -0.21
N LEU A 39 -19.56 -9.90 1.05
CA LEU A 39 -19.02 -10.91 1.97
C LEU A 39 -19.33 -12.31 1.41
N ARG A 40 -18.32 -13.21 1.42
CA ARG A 40 -18.51 -14.58 0.90
C ARG A 40 -19.60 -15.32 1.68
N GLU A 41 -20.40 -16.07 0.97
CA GLU A 41 -21.53 -16.81 1.54
C GLU A 41 -21.14 -17.72 2.69
N LYS A 42 -19.99 -18.40 2.58
CA LYS A 42 -19.44 -19.28 3.64
C LYS A 42 -19.12 -18.56 4.95
N LEU A 43 -18.94 -17.22 4.92
CA LEU A 43 -18.62 -16.38 6.09
C LEU A 43 -19.85 -15.66 6.64
N ARG A 44 -21.02 -15.81 6.02
CA ARG A 44 -22.24 -15.09 6.37
C ARG A 44 -22.72 -15.38 7.80
N GLN A 45 -22.45 -16.56 8.32
CA GLN A 45 -22.80 -16.96 9.69
C GLN A 45 -21.64 -16.77 10.68
N ASP A 46 -20.44 -16.42 10.21
CA ASP A 46 -19.30 -16.08 11.06
C ASP A 46 -19.46 -14.65 11.56
N THR A 47 -19.93 -14.51 12.81
CA THR A 47 -20.18 -13.21 13.46
C THR A 47 -18.93 -12.35 13.51
N THR A 48 -17.72 -12.96 13.64
CA THR A 48 -16.45 -12.24 13.65
C THR A 48 -16.12 -11.68 12.27
N ALA A 49 -16.29 -12.48 11.21
CA ALA A 49 -16.06 -12.03 9.83
C ALA A 49 -17.07 -10.94 9.43
N VAL A 50 -18.35 -11.08 9.80
CA VAL A 50 -19.37 -10.06 9.57
C VAL A 50 -19.04 -8.76 10.31
N ALA A 51 -18.73 -8.84 11.61
CA ALA A 51 -18.41 -7.67 12.41
C ALA A 51 -17.17 -6.93 11.86
N ARG A 52 -16.17 -7.67 11.38
CA ARG A 52 -14.97 -7.12 10.75
C ARG A 52 -15.33 -6.40 9.44
N PHE A 53 -16.08 -7.04 8.55
CA PHE A 53 -16.52 -6.47 7.28
C PHE A 53 -17.31 -5.16 7.48
N VAL A 54 -18.28 -5.15 8.40
CA VAL A 54 -19.08 -3.95 8.72
C VAL A 54 -18.21 -2.87 9.36
N ARG A 55 -17.27 -3.22 10.21
CA ARG A 55 -16.35 -2.28 10.86
C ARG A 55 -15.46 -1.59 9.82
N GLU A 56 -14.81 -2.35 8.93
CA GLU A 56 -14.00 -1.79 7.82
C GLU A 56 -14.80 -0.81 6.99
N ALA A 57 -16.02 -1.19 6.58
CA ALA A 57 -16.89 -0.34 5.80
C ALA A 57 -17.25 0.98 6.53
N LYS A 58 -17.60 0.90 7.83
CA LYS A 58 -17.91 2.09 8.65
C LYS A 58 -16.73 3.03 8.82
N TYR A 59 -15.53 2.51 8.95
CA TYR A 59 -14.32 3.35 9.06
C TYR A 59 -14.02 4.03 7.71
N GLY A 60 -14.06 3.28 6.60
CA GLY A 60 -13.88 3.84 5.26
C GLY A 60 -14.87 4.97 4.98
N ALA A 61 -16.13 4.84 5.43
CA ALA A 61 -17.17 5.86 5.26
C ALA A 61 -16.86 7.20 5.98
N ARG A 62 -15.98 7.20 6.99
CA ARG A 62 -15.60 8.40 7.73
C ARG A 62 -14.51 9.23 7.03
N VAL A 63 -13.81 8.63 6.06
CA VAL A 63 -12.72 9.30 5.34
C VAL A 63 -13.25 9.82 4.02
N LYS A 64 -13.26 11.15 3.86
CA LYS A 64 -13.70 11.81 2.63
C LYS A 64 -12.52 12.57 2.03
N HIS A 65 -11.94 12.03 0.94
CA HIS A 65 -10.76 12.62 0.30
C HIS A 65 -10.68 12.22 -1.17
N PRO A 66 -10.22 13.09 -2.09
CA PRO A 66 -10.09 12.77 -3.52
C PRO A 66 -9.26 11.52 -3.83
N ASN A 67 -8.29 11.19 -2.98
CA ASN A 67 -7.44 10.01 -3.12
C ASN A 67 -7.91 8.79 -2.31
N VAL A 68 -9.16 8.77 -1.86
CA VAL A 68 -9.81 7.64 -1.20
C VAL A 68 -11.10 7.34 -1.93
N VAL A 69 -11.44 6.07 -2.14
CA VAL A 69 -12.74 5.71 -2.72
C VAL A 69 -13.87 6.06 -1.75
N ASP A 70 -14.90 6.68 -2.26
CA ASP A 70 -16.07 7.01 -1.47
C ASP A 70 -16.89 5.77 -1.12
N THR A 71 -17.29 5.65 0.15
CA THR A 71 -18.32 4.69 0.56
C THR A 71 -19.69 5.26 0.20
N ILE A 72 -20.44 4.51 -0.61
CA ILE A 72 -21.77 4.88 -1.10
C ILE A 72 -22.83 4.29 -0.17
N GLU A 73 -22.77 2.97 0.08
CA GLU A 73 -23.76 2.27 0.88
C GLU A 73 -23.15 1.06 1.59
N ILE A 74 -23.58 0.82 2.81
CA ILE A 74 -23.25 -0.38 3.60
C ILE A 74 -24.58 -1.03 3.96
N GLY A 75 -24.77 -2.29 3.62
CA GLY A 75 -26.06 -2.93 3.88
C GLY A 75 -26.01 -4.45 3.93
N GLN A 76 -27.23 -4.97 4.12
CA GLN A 76 -27.53 -6.38 4.01
C GLN A 76 -28.71 -6.55 3.05
N SER A 77 -28.57 -7.43 2.07
CA SER A 77 -29.65 -7.73 1.13
C SER A 77 -30.76 -8.55 1.81
N GLU A 78 -31.91 -8.64 1.17
CA GLU A 78 -33.05 -9.49 1.62
C GLU A 78 -32.64 -10.98 1.79
N ARG A 79 -31.63 -11.43 1.05
CA ARG A 79 -31.06 -12.78 1.16
C ARG A 79 -30.00 -12.91 2.27
N GLY A 80 -29.82 -11.87 3.09
CA GLY A 80 -28.86 -11.85 4.19
C GLY A 80 -27.39 -11.69 3.75
N LEU A 81 -27.12 -11.25 2.51
CA LEU A 81 -25.76 -10.99 2.04
C LEU A 81 -25.31 -9.60 2.51
N HIS A 82 -24.22 -9.52 3.25
CA HIS A 82 -23.58 -8.26 3.59
C HIS A 82 -22.83 -7.71 2.39
N PHE A 83 -23.05 -6.44 2.09
CA PHE A 83 -22.41 -5.75 0.97
C PHE A 83 -21.92 -4.36 1.36
N LEU A 84 -20.95 -3.88 0.60
CA LEU A 84 -20.41 -2.53 0.63
C LEU A 84 -20.33 -2.04 -0.82
N ALA A 85 -21.09 -0.99 -1.16
CA ALA A 85 -20.96 -0.28 -2.43
C ALA A 85 -20.02 0.90 -2.25
N ILE A 86 -18.98 0.96 -3.08
CA ILE A 86 -17.99 2.03 -3.09
C ILE A 86 -17.87 2.63 -4.50
N GLU A 87 -17.33 3.82 -4.58
CA GLU A 87 -16.98 4.47 -5.84
C GLU A 87 -16.22 3.52 -6.76
N TRP A 88 -16.58 3.50 -8.03
CA TRP A 88 -15.77 2.84 -9.06
C TRP A 88 -14.55 3.70 -9.37
N ALA A 89 -13.37 3.22 -9.07
CA ALA A 89 -12.11 3.88 -9.38
C ALA A 89 -11.58 3.37 -10.73
N GLU A 90 -11.29 4.31 -11.63
CA GLU A 90 -10.66 4.00 -12.93
C GLU A 90 -9.17 3.65 -12.77
N GLY A 91 -8.62 2.96 -13.77
CA GLY A 91 -7.23 2.52 -13.80
C GLY A 91 -7.06 1.04 -13.47
N GLU A 92 -5.94 0.69 -12.87
CA GLU A 92 -5.63 -0.67 -12.43
C GLU A 92 -5.01 -0.69 -11.04
N ILE A 93 -4.99 -1.86 -10.41
CA ILE A 93 -4.31 -2.07 -9.12
C ILE A 93 -2.82 -1.77 -9.28
N LEU A 94 -2.27 -0.93 -8.38
CA LEU A 94 -0.88 -0.48 -8.43
C LEU A 94 0.13 -1.64 -8.40
N ASP A 95 -0.20 -2.75 -7.72
CA ASP A 95 0.62 -3.96 -7.74
C ASP A 95 0.76 -4.53 -9.16
N ARG A 96 -0.34 -4.58 -9.94
CA ARG A 96 -0.32 -5.03 -11.33
C ARG A 96 0.49 -4.09 -12.19
N TYR A 97 0.24 -2.79 -12.06
CA TYR A 97 0.99 -1.75 -12.78
C TYR A 97 2.50 -1.84 -12.48
N ALA A 98 2.87 -1.93 -11.21
CA ALA A 98 4.26 -2.04 -10.80
C ALA A 98 4.94 -3.32 -11.31
N LYS A 99 4.25 -4.46 -11.30
CA LYS A 99 4.78 -5.72 -11.85
C LYS A 99 5.10 -5.61 -13.34
N GLN A 100 4.36 -4.82 -14.07
CA GLN A 100 4.53 -4.63 -15.51
C GLN A 100 5.56 -3.55 -15.84
N TYR A 101 5.56 -2.43 -15.13
CA TYR A 101 6.26 -1.21 -15.54
C TYR A 101 7.40 -0.78 -14.60
N ALA A 102 7.48 -1.26 -13.35
CA ALA A 102 8.57 -0.88 -12.46
C ALA A 102 9.92 -1.46 -12.95
N PRO A 103 11.00 -0.74 -12.79
CA PRO A 103 11.18 0.53 -12.06
C PRO A 103 10.56 1.74 -12.80
N LEU A 104 9.86 2.58 -12.01
CA LEU A 104 9.21 3.78 -12.54
C LEU A 104 10.14 5.03 -12.40
N PRO A 105 9.94 6.05 -13.25
CA PRO A 105 10.61 7.35 -13.10
C PRO A 105 10.33 7.97 -11.72
N SER A 106 11.35 8.61 -11.13
CA SER A 106 11.24 9.18 -9.76
C SER A 106 10.14 10.23 -9.62
N ASP A 107 9.85 11.01 -10.67
CA ASP A 107 8.77 12.00 -10.70
C ASP A 107 7.38 11.36 -10.70
N GLU A 108 7.23 10.21 -11.39
CA GLU A 108 6.00 9.43 -11.36
C GLU A 108 5.78 8.81 -9.99
N VAL A 109 6.84 8.22 -9.40
CA VAL A 109 6.77 7.69 -8.03
C VAL A 109 6.44 8.78 -7.03
N ALA A 110 7.02 9.98 -7.17
CA ALA A 110 6.69 11.13 -6.32
C ALA A 110 5.21 11.52 -6.39
N THR A 111 4.65 11.52 -7.60
CA THR A 111 3.22 11.78 -7.81
C THR A 111 2.35 10.74 -7.11
N ILE A 112 2.70 9.46 -7.23
CA ILE A 112 1.96 8.34 -6.58
C ILE A 112 2.07 8.45 -5.06
N VAL A 113 3.28 8.61 -4.53
CA VAL A 113 3.57 8.70 -3.08
C VAL A 113 2.83 9.88 -2.45
N SER A 114 2.86 11.06 -3.09
CA SER A 114 2.17 12.26 -2.58
C SER A 114 0.66 12.07 -2.48
N GLN A 115 0.05 11.42 -3.47
CA GLN A 115 -1.39 11.18 -3.47
C GLN A 115 -1.80 10.09 -2.46
N ILE A 116 -1.01 9.01 -2.31
CA ILE A 116 -1.23 8.01 -1.27
C ILE A 116 -1.11 8.69 0.11
N ALA A 117 -0.06 9.48 0.33
CA ALA A 117 0.15 10.20 1.58
C ALA A 117 -1.02 11.10 1.94
N ALA A 118 -1.58 11.84 0.96
CA ALA A 118 -2.73 12.72 1.17
C ALA A 118 -3.98 11.92 1.61
N GLY A 119 -4.27 10.80 0.97
CA GLY A 119 -5.38 9.92 1.36
C GLY A 119 -5.18 9.27 2.74
N VAL A 120 -3.96 8.82 3.04
CA VAL A 120 -3.61 8.26 4.35
C VAL A 120 -3.66 9.31 5.44
N GLN A 121 -3.20 10.55 5.18
CA GLN A 121 -3.30 11.64 6.15
C GLN A 121 -4.76 11.97 6.49
N ALA A 122 -5.65 11.98 5.50
CA ALA A 122 -7.08 12.18 5.76
C ALA A 122 -7.67 11.10 6.69
N ALA A 123 -7.17 9.86 6.60
CA ALA A 123 -7.53 8.81 7.56
C ALA A 123 -6.95 9.09 8.95
N HIS A 124 -5.69 9.50 9.05
CA HIS A 124 -5.03 9.85 10.31
C HIS A 124 -5.75 11.01 11.02
N ASP A 125 -6.18 12.03 10.28
CA ASP A 125 -6.96 13.17 10.79
C ASP A 125 -8.33 12.73 11.33
N ALA A 126 -8.92 11.65 10.76
CA ALA A 126 -10.14 11.01 11.26
C ALA A 126 -9.88 10.03 12.44
N GLY A 127 -8.64 9.93 12.94
CA GLY A 127 -8.23 9.01 14.01
C GLY A 127 -8.13 7.55 13.55
N ILE A 128 -7.89 7.30 12.26
CA ILE A 128 -7.84 5.97 11.67
C ILE A 128 -6.41 5.69 11.17
N VAL A 129 -5.78 4.62 11.67
CA VAL A 129 -4.53 4.08 11.11
C VAL A 129 -4.87 3.02 10.09
N HIS A 130 -4.27 3.07 8.89
CA HIS A 130 -4.61 2.19 7.75
C HIS A 130 -4.22 0.73 8.01
N ARG A 131 -3.00 0.47 8.48
CA ARG A 131 -2.45 -0.83 8.91
C ARG A 131 -2.27 -1.91 7.84
N ASP A 132 -2.81 -1.75 6.65
CA ASP A 132 -2.65 -2.68 5.52
C ASP A 132 -2.37 -1.91 4.21
N LEU A 133 -1.51 -0.88 4.30
CA LEU A 133 -1.12 -0.10 3.14
C LEU A 133 -0.13 -0.91 2.28
N LYS A 134 -0.55 -1.23 1.07
CA LYS A 134 0.22 -2.01 0.09
C LYS A 134 -0.29 -1.73 -1.33
N PRO A 135 0.49 -2.04 -2.38
CA PRO A 135 0.09 -1.75 -3.76
C PRO A 135 -1.23 -2.40 -4.20
N GLU A 136 -1.62 -3.53 -3.58
CA GLU A 136 -2.89 -4.21 -3.86
C GLU A 136 -4.12 -3.42 -3.40
N ASN A 137 -3.95 -2.50 -2.44
CA ASN A 137 -5.00 -1.64 -1.91
C ASN A 137 -5.00 -0.23 -2.53
N VAL A 138 -4.32 -0.06 -3.66
CA VAL A 138 -4.19 1.21 -4.37
C VAL A 138 -4.60 1.03 -5.82
N MET A 139 -5.52 1.86 -6.31
CA MET A 139 -5.79 2.04 -7.74
C MET A 139 -4.92 3.15 -8.29
N TYR A 140 -4.37 2.96 -9.48
CA TYR A 140 -3.63 3.97 -10.23
C TYR A 140 -4.13 4.05 -11.67
N ASP A 141 -4.56 5.23 -12.06
CA ASP A 141 -4.85 5.56 -13.46
C ASP A 141 -3.66 6.28 -14.07
N ALA A 142 -2.87 5.57 -14.85
CA ALA A 142 -1.67 6.11 -15.49
C ALA A 142 -1.97 7.22 -16.52
N LYS A 143 -3.20 7.26 -17.09
CA LYS A 143 -3.58 8.29 -18.07
C LYS A 143 -3.79 9.64 -17.41
N THR A 144 -4.44 9.66 -16.27
CA THR A 144 -4.72 10.87 -15.50
C THR A 144 -3.73 11.09 -14.36
N ARG A 145 -2.84 10.12 -14.11
CA ARG A 145 -1.89 10.06 -12.98
C ARG A 145 -2.60 10.19 -11.62
N ARG A 146 -3.81 9.63 -11.51
CA ARG A 146 -4.62 9.68 -10.29
C ARG A 146 -4.50 8.40 -9.48
N VAL A 147 -4.46 8.57 -8.17
CA VAL A 147 -4.43 7.49 -7.19
C VAL A 147 -5.71 7.50 -6.36
N LYS A 148 -6.24 6.30 -6.07
CA LYS A 148 -7.32 6.08 -5.10
C LYS A 148 -6.97 4.93 -4.16
N LEU A 149 -7.07 5.16 -2.86
CA LEU A 149 -7.00 4.12 -1.84
C LEU A 149 -8.32 3.36 -1.78
N LEU A 150 -8.27 2.03 -1.73
CA LEU A 150 -9.45 1.17 -1.84
C LEU A 150 -10.01 0.72 -0.48
N ASP A 151 -9.16 0.17 0.37
CA ASP A 151 -9.55 -0.51 1.61
C ASP A 151 -8.68 -0.04 2.78
N PHE A 152 -9.31 0.14 3.95
CA PHE A 152 -8.61 0.37 5.21
C PHE A 152 -8.51 -0.95 5.98
N GLY A 153 -7.28 -1.43 6.18
CA GLY A 153 -7.01 -2.74 6.81
C GLY A 153 -7.22 -2.80 8.32
N ILE A 154 -8.28 -2.19 8.82
CA ILE A 154 -8.61 -2.07 10.25
C ILE A 154 -8.84 -3.43 10.94
N ALA A 155 -8.89 -4.49 10.13
CA ALA A 155 -9.16 -5.85 10.55
C ALA A 155 -8.01 -6.54 11.28
N THR A 156 -6.82 -5.96 11.35
CA THR A 156 -5.73 -6.54 12.13
C THR A 156 -6.04 -6.40 13.61
N ASP A 157 -6.43 -7.53 14.21
CA ASP A 157 -6.72 -7.65 15.63
C ASP A 157 -5.52 -7.17 16.45
N THR A 158 -5.68 -6.05 17.15
CA THR A 158 -4.62 -5.45 18.00
C THR A 158 -4.29 -6.33 19.21
N GLN A 159 -5.03 -7.45 19.44
CA GLN A 159 -4.87 -8.35 20.57
C GLN A 159 -4.15 -9.66 20.25
N ALA A 160 -3.86 -9.98 18.99
CA ALA A 160 -3.12 -11.18 18.65
C ALA A 160 -1.61 -10.98 18.89
N SER A 161 -0.97 -11.90 19.60
CA SER A 161 0.49 -11.95 19.77
C SER A 161 1.21 -12.10 18.43
N GLY A 162 2.48 -11.68 18.33
CA GLY A 162 3.28 -11.78 17.10
C GLY A 162 3.29 -13.20 16.49
N ASP A 163 3.42 -14.24 17.34
CA ASP A 163 3.40 -15.63 16.91
C ASP A 163 2.03 -16.09 16.41
N GLU A 164 0.93 -15.62 17.00
CA GLU A 164 -0.42 -15.90 16.52
C GLU A 164 -0.74 -15.19 15.20
N ARG A 165 -0.12 -14.03 14.94
CA ARG A 165 -0.23 -13.35 13.65
C ARG A 165 0.48 -14.09 12.53
N LEU A 166 1.64 -14.70 12.82
CA LEU A 166 2.40 -15.52 11.86
C LEU A 166 1.72 -16.87 11.57
N THR A 167 1.00 -17.44 12.54
CA THR A 167 0.41 -18.78 12.45
C THR A 167 -1.07 -18.76 12.04
N ARG A 168 -1.82 -17.69 12.25
CA ARG A 168 -3.19 -17.57 11.74
C ARG A 168 -3.18 -17.54 10.21
N ALA A 169 -3.47 -18.71 9.67
CA ALA A 169 -3.64 -19.12 8.30
C ALA A 169 -3.80 -17.98 7.28
N GLY A 170 -2.84 -17.86 6.37
CA GLY A 170 -2.97 -17.08 5.15
C GLY A 170 -2.17 -15.80 5.06
N PHE A 171 -1.30 -15.45 6.00
CA PHE A 171 -0.27 -14.45 5.75
C PHE A 171 0.73 -15.02 4.72
N PHE A 172 0.40 -14.84 3.46
CA PHE A 172 1.36 -15.03 2.39
C PHE A 172 2.55 -14.10 2.63
N VAL A 173 3.76 -14.57 2.32
CA VAL A 173 5.00 -13.79 2.34
C VAL A 173 4.81 -12.38 1.76
N GLY A 174 3.95 -12.21 0.75
CA GLY A 174 3.65 -10.93 0.11
C GLY A 174 3.10 -9.83 1.05
N THR A 175 2.22 -10.15 1.98
CA THR A 175 1.64 -9.14 2.89
C THR A 175 2.64 -8.70 3.96
N LEU A 176 3.56 -9.58 4.41
CA LEU A 176 4.58 -9.25 5.40
C LEU A 176 5.61 -8.22 4.91
N MET A 177 5.76 -8.07 3.60
CA MET A 177 6.77 -7.23 2.98
C MET A 177 6.56 -5.73 3.19
N TYR A 178 5.32 -5.30 3.48
CA TYR A 178 4.95 -3.89 3.69
C TYR A 178 4.69 -3.56 5.17
N ILE A 179 4.74 -4.55 6.06
CA ILE A 179 4.44 -4.39 7.48
C ILE A 179 5.61 -3.71 8.19
N ALA A 180 5.32 -2.72 9.02
CA ALA A 180 6.32 -2.06 9.85
C ALA A 180 6.84 -2.97 10.97
N PRO A 181 8.15 -2.86 11.35
CA PRO A 181 8.77 -3.71 12.36
C PRO A 181 8.02 -3.75 13.70
N GLU A 182 7.52 -2.61 14.18
CA GLU A 182 6.75 -2.49 15.42
C GLU A 182 5.42 -3.27 15.37
N ALA A 183 4.82 -3.39 14.20
CA ALA A 183 3.60 -4.18 14.04
C ALA A 183 3.84 -5.68 14.17
N LEU A 184 5.07 -6.14 13.93
CA LEU A 184 5.48 -7.53 14.09
C LEU A 184 5.94 -7.82 15.52
N SER A 185 6.59 -6.87 16.21
CA SER A 185 7.06 -7.05 17.59
C SER A 185 5.94 -6.96 18.64
N GLY A 186 4.69 -6.69 18.22
CA GLY A 186 3.56 -6.59 19.14
C GLY A 186 3.46 -5.23 19.84
N GLU A 187 4.24 -4.26 19.42
CA GLU A 187 4.17 -2.88 19.91
C GLU A 187 2.90 -2.17 19.41
N ILE A 188 2.62 -1.01 20.00
CA ILE A 188 1.46 -0.20 19.58
C ILE A 188 1.70 0.34 18.18
N VAL A 189 0.84 -0.06 17.24
CA VAL A 189 0.88 0.42 15.86
C VAL A 189 0.28 1.82 15.78
N THR A 190 1.11 2.79 15.44
CA THR A 190 0.74 4.20 15.26
C THR A 190 0.69 4.58 13.78
N VAL A 191 0.39 5.85 13.49
CA VAL A 191 0.44 6.43 12.14
C VAL A 191 1.81 6.26 11.45
N ALA A 192 2.88 6.10 12.22
CA ALA A 192 4.22 5.87 11.70
C ALA A 192 4.36 4.53 10.95
N ALA A 193 3.51 3.54 11.26
CA ALA A 193 3.51 2.27 10.53
C ALA A 193 3.05 2.43 9.08
N ASP A 194 2.04 3.28 8.84
CA ASP A 194 1.58 3.56 7.48
C ASP A 194 2.66 4.30 6.65
N GLN A 195 3.45 5.16 7.31
CA GLN A 195 4.60 5.81 6.67
C GLN A 195 5.65 4.78 6.23
N TYR A 196 5.96 3.79 7.07
CA TYR A 196 6.88 2.71 6.72
C TYR A 196 6.36 1.92 5.52
N SER A 197 5.08 1.57 5.50
CA SER A 197 4.44 0.86 4.39
C SER A 197 4.49 1.69 3.11
N LEU A 198 4.23 3.01 3.19
CA LEU A 198 4.34 3.93 2.05
C LEU A 198 5.78 4.03 1.52
N ALA A 199 6.77 4.07 2.41
CA ALA A 199 8.18 4.07 2.02
C ALA A 199 8.58 2.76 1.33
N THR A 200 8.04 1.62 1.77
CA THR A 200 8.24 0.32 1.12
C THR A 200 7.62 0.29 -0.27
N ILE A 201 6.43 0.88 -0.45
CA ILE A 201 5.81 1.05 -1.78
C ILE A 201 6.70 1.90 -2.67
N ALA A 202 7.16 3.08 -2.20
CA ALA A 202 8.05 3.95 -2.95
C ALA A 202 9.33 3.23 -3.37
N TYR A 203 9.94 2.50 -2.45
CA TYR A 203 11.13 1.68 -2.70
C TYR A 203 10.90 0.66 -3.82
N TYR A 204 9.78 -0.09 -3.74
CA TYR A 204 9.43 -1.10 -4.75
C TYR A 204 9.19 -0.48 -6.13
N LEU A 205 8.47 0.65 -6.19
CA LEU A 205 8.22 1.36 -7.45
C LEU A 205 9.51 1.87 -8.11
N LEU A 206 10.51 2.31 -7.31
CA LEU A 206 11.80 2.80 -7.80
C LEU A 206 12.75 1.69 -8.23
N THR A 207 12.71 0.51 -7.57
CA THR A 207 13.77 -0.51 -7.73
C THR A 207 13.27 -1.83 -8.28
N ARG A 208 11.96 -2.08 -8.24
CA ARG A 208 11.33 -3.40 -8.48
C ARG A 208 11.85 -4.48 -7.52
N SER A 209 12.42 -4.07 -6.42
CA SER A 209 12.91 -4.93 -5.34
C SER A 209 12.31 -4.48 -4.02
N LEU A 210 12.39 -5.31 -2.99
CA LEU A 210 11.96 -4.97 -1.64
C LEU A 210 13.17 -4.61 -0.78
N PRO A 211 12.98 -3.82 0.29
CA PRO A 211 14.08 -3.43 1.17
C PRO A 211 14.78 -4.62 1.85
N TYR A 212 14.09 -5.76 1.90
CA TYR A 212 14.60 -7.04 2.43
C TYR A 212 14.27 -8.17 1.45
N THR A 213 15.17 -9.14 1.34
CA THR A 213 15.13 -10.15 0.26
C THR A 213 14.84 -11.57 0.75
N ALA A 214 14.45 -11.73 2.01
CA ALA A 214 14.13 -13.04 2.58
C ALA A 214 12.94 -13.70 1.87
N LYS A 215 13.05 -14.99 1.60
CA LYS A 215 12.00 -15.78 0.93
C LYS A 215 11.08 -16.50 1.91
N ALA A 216 11.56 -16.76 3.12
CA ALA A 216 10.80 -17.43 4.17
C ALA A 216 10.24 -16.41 5.18
N PRO A 217 9.00 -16.58 5.68
CA PRO A 217 8.39 -15.65 6.64
C PRO A 217 9.23 -15.42 7.90
N ARG A 218 9.84 -16.48 8.45
CA ARG A 218 10.68 -16.40 9.65
C ARG A 218 11.97 -15.62 9.41
N GLU A 219 12.59 -15.81 8.24
CA GLU A 219 13.78 -15.07 7.84
C GLU A 219 13.45 -13.58 7.60
N MET A 220 12.33 -13.30 6.92
CA MET A 220 11.83 -11.94 6.72
C MET A 220 11.62 -11.22 8.05
N PHE A 221 10.97 -11.88 9.01
CA PHE A 221 10.80 -11.37 10.38
C PHE A 221 12.15 -11.02 11.02
N THR A 222 13.13 -11.93 10.93
CA THR A 222 14.48 -11.70 11.46
C THR A 222 15.13 -10.49 10.79
N GLN A 223 15.11 -10.41 9.44
CA GLN A 223 15.70 -9.30 8.71
C GLN A 223 15.07 -7.95 9.09
N LEU A 224 13.74 -7.88 9.14
CA LEU A 224 12.99 -6.66 9.52
C LEU A 224 13.37 -6.17 10.93
N LEU A 225 13.62 -7.08 11.87
CA LEU A 225 13.94 -6.71 13.25
C LEU A 225 15.43 -6.46 13.50
N THR A 226 16.34 -7.02 12.68
CA THR A 226 17.76 -7.02 13.00
C THR A 226 18.66 -6.35 11.95
N MET A 227 18.22 -6.26 10.69
CA MET A 227 19.03 -5.75 9.58
C MET A 227 18.59 -4.36 9.13
N PRO A 228 19.49 -3.53 8.60
CA PRO A 228 19.09 -2.31 7.89
C PRO A 228 18.47 -2.66 6.53
N PRO A 229 17.58 -1.80 5.98
CA PRO A 229 17.10 -1.95 4.61
C PRO A 229 18.26 -1.78 3.61
N VAL A 230 18.19 -2.50 2.49
CA VAL A 230 19.17 -2.38 1.40
C VAL A 230 19.06 -0.99 0.77
N PRO A 231 20.16 -0.24 0.52
CA PRO A 231 20.11 1.05 -0.18
C PRO A 231 19.52 0.93 -1.59
N LEU A 232 18.85 1.98 -2.10
CA LEU A 232 18.23 1.98 -3.43
C LEU A 232 19.18 1.60 -4.55
N LYS A 233 20.43 2.13 -4.52
CA LYS A 233 21.44 1.84 -5.52
C LYS A 233 21.81 0.36 -5.56
N ASP A 234 21.98 -0.24 -4.39
CA ASP A 234 22.36 -1.65 -4.25
C ASP A 234 21.21 -2.57 -4.68
N ALA A 235 19.97 -2.21 -4.34
CA ALA A 235 18.76 -2.92 -4.75
C ALA A 235 18.56 -2.89 -6.28
N SER A 236 18.99 -1.83 -6.95
CA SER A 236 18.95 -1.72 -8.41
C SER A 236 20.13 -2.42 -9.10
N GLU A 237 21.01 -3.06 -8.33
CA GLU A 237 22.26 -3.67 -8.84
C GLU A 237 23.11 -2.67 -9.65
N GLY A 238 23.05 -1.39 -9.28
CA GLY A 238 23.74 -0.32 -9.98
C GLY A 238 23.18 0.04 -11.37
N ARG A 239 22.02 -0.50 -11.73
CA ARG A 239 21.35 -0.20 -13.01
C ARG A 239 20.76 1.22 -13.06
N PHE A 240 20.44 1.78 -11.90
CA PHE A 240 19.86 3.11 -11.75
C PHE A 240 20.68 3.92 -10.75
N GLU A 241 20.92 5.17 -11.09
CA GLU A 241 21.51 6.14 -10.18
C GLU A 241 20.38 6.95 -9.53
N PHE A 242 20.42 7.04 -8.22
CA PHE A 242 19.48 7.83 -7.42
C PHE A 242 20.22 8.98 -6.74
N ALA A 243 19.58 10.15 -6.66
CA ALA A 243 20.13 11.24 -5.87
C ALA A 243 20.34 10.78 -4.41
N PRO A 244 21.48 11.12 -3.76
CA PRO A 244 21.73 10.74 -2.37
C PRO A 244 20.60 11.17 -1.42
N GLN A 245 19.96 12.31 -1.70
CA GLN A 245 18.83 12.86 -0.96
C GLN A 245 17.60 11.95 -1.07
N LEU A 246 17.34 11.38 -2.25
CA LEU A 246 16.22 10.45 -2.46
C LEU A 246 16.43 9.16 -1.67
N ASN A 247 17.65 8.59 -1.74
CA ASN A 247 17.99 7.43 -0.91
C ASN A 247 17.83 7.77 0.59
N ALA A 248 18.37 8.90 1.05
CA ALA A 248 18.25 9.31 2.44
C ALA A 248 16.80 9.47 2.90
N ALA A 249 15.92 10.06 2.06
CA ALA A 249 14.52 10.21 2.37
C ALA A 249 13.82 8.87 2.56
N VAL A 250 14.04 7.91 1.64
CA VAL A 250 13.45 6.58 1.72
C VAL A 250 14.00 5.80 2.92
N MET A 251 15.33 5.79 3.12
CA MET A 251 15.96 5.07 4.23
C MET A 251 15.51 5.59 5.60
N ARG A 252 15.32 6.92 5.74
CA ARG A 252 14.77 7.50 6.97
C ARG A 252 13.35 7.03 7.24
N ALA A 253 12.48 7.01 6.22
CA ALA A 253 11.10 6.54 6.39
C ALA A 253 11.02 5.03 6.67
N LEU A 254 12.04 4.26 6.26
CA LEU A 254 12.21 2.82 6.56
C LEU A 254 12.98 2.58 7.88
N SER A 255 13.27 3.61 8.70
CA SER A 255 13.92 3.42 10.00
C SER A 255 13.12 2.44 10.86
N ARG A 256 13.85 1.56 11.58
CA ARG A 256 13.23 0.56 12.45
C ARG A 256 12.43 1.24 13.57
N SER A 257 13.04 2.20 14.26
CA SER A 257 12.37 3.01 15.29
C SER A 257 11.38 3.96 14.62
N PRO A 258 10.09 3.94 15.00
CA PRO A 258 9.11 4.92 14.51
C PRO A 258 9.50 6.38 14.79
N MET A 259 10.25 6.63 15.87
CA MET A 259 10.68 7.97 16.27
C MET A 259 11.75 8.58 15.37
N ASP A 260 12.50 7.74 14.62
CA ASP A 260 13.53 8.19 13.70
C ASP A 260 12.96 8.55 12.31
N ARG A 261 11.70 8.18 12.06
CA ARG A 261 10.98 8.47 10.81
C ARG A 261 10.59 9.96 10.73
N TYR A 262 9.85 10.32 9.71
CA TYR A 262 9.27 11.65 9.59
C TYR A 262 8.06 11.81 10.53
N PRO A 263 7.72 13.05 10.93
CA PRO A 263 6.62 13.30 11.88
C PRO A 263 5.23 12.94 11.30
N SER A 264 5.08 12.86 9.97
CA SER A 264 3.84 12.46 9.30
C SER A 264 4.12 11.81 7.94
N VAL A 265 3.12 11.18 7.34
CA VAL A 265 3.20 10.66 5.96
C VAL A 265 3.37 11.79 4.95
N ILE A 266 2.80 12.96 5.21
CA ILE A 266 2.97 14.15 4.35
C ILE A 266 4.42 14.64 4.42
N ALA A 267 5.01 14.76 5.61
CA ALA A 267 6.40 15.20 5.74
C ALA A 267 7.38 14.25 5.01
N PHE A 268 7.11 12.96 5.00
CA PHE A 268 7.86 12.01 4.18
C PHE A 268 7.63 12.25 2.68
N ALA A 269 6.37 12.38 2.25
CA ALA A 269 6.04 12.58 0.84
C ALA A 269 6.66 13.87 0.27
N ASP A 270 6.67 14.96 1.04
CA ASP A 270 7.29 16.23 0.66
C ASP A 270 8.82 16.10 0.53
N ALA A 271 9.47 15.45 1.49
CA ALA A 271 10.90 15.17 1.44
C ALA A 271 11.26 14.29 0.24
N PHE A 272 10.44 13.27 -0.03
CA PHE A 272 10.59 12.38 -1.18
C PHE A 272 10.42 13.15 -2.50
N ALA A 273 9.34 13.91 -2.67
CA ALA A 273 9.04 14.66 -3.88
C ALA A 273 10.14 15.71 -4.18
N THR A 274 10.62 16.41 -3.15
CA THR A 274 11.74 17.35 -3.29
C THR A 274 12.99 16.63 -3.79
N ALA A 275 13.32 15.47 -3.21
CA ALA A 275 14.50 14.72 -3.56
C ALA A 275 14.39 14.02 -4.93
N ALA A 276 13.19 13.62 -5.35
CA ALA A 276 12.94 12.95 -6.63
C ALA A 276 13.22 13.86 -7.85
N HIS A 277 13.19 15.18 -7.67
CA HIS A 277 13.49 16.16 -8.72
C HIS A 277 14.98 16.54 -8.79
N ILE A 278 15.80 16.08 -7.85
CA ILE A 278 17.24 16.29 -7.88
C ILE A 278 17.86 15.27 -8.85
N PRO A 279 18.63 15.71 -9.87
CA PRO A 279 19.34 14.77 -10.72
C PRO A 279 20.32 13.93 -9.89
N PRO A 280 20.50 12.65 -10.21
CA PRO A 280 21.55 11.85 -9.58
C PRO A 280 22.92 12.52 -9.82
N ASP A 281 23.80 12.45 -8.80
CA ASP A 281 25.14 12.98 -8.91
C ASP A 281 25.84 12.35 -10.12
N GLN A 282 26.06 13.13 -11.15
CA GLN A 282 26.92 12.68 -12.25
C GLN A 282 28.33 12.53 -11.67
N PRO A 283 29.00 11.38 -11.86
CA PRO A 283 30.39 11.24 -11.45
C PRO A 283 31.19 12.35 -12.11
N LYS A 284 31.78 13.22 -11.29
CA LYS A 284 32.56 14.37 -11.78
C LYS A 284 33.53 13.85 -12.82
N MET A 285 33.51 14.41 -14.04
CA MET A 285 34.38 14.01 -15.14
C MET A 285 35.87 13.92 -14.74
N LEU A 286 36.26 14.62 -13.68
CA LEU A 286 37.62 14.56 -13.10
C LEU A 286 38.05 13.18 -12.64
N ASP A 287 37.17 12.31 -12.18
CA ASP A 287 37.53 10.98 -11.71
C ASP A 287 37.74 9.99 -12.86
N LYS A 288 37.08 10.23 -14.02
CA LYS A 288 37.37 9.47 -15.25
C LYS A 288 38.77 9.76 -15.79
N PHE A 289 39.27 11.01 -15.67
CA PHE A 289 40.59 11.40 -16.09
C PHE A 289 41.70 10.85 -15.15
N LYS A 290 41.45 10.78 -13.85
CA LYS A 290 42.39 10.17 -12.88
C LYS A 290 42.56 8.65 -13.07
N GLY A 291 41.50 7.97 -13.50
CA GLY A 291 41.52 6.53 -13.81
C GLY A 291 42.32 6.21 -15.08
N LEU A 292 42.31 7.08 -16.09
CA LEU A 292 43.11 6.92 -17.31
C LEU A 292 44.60 7.17 -17.08
N LEU A 293 44.96 8.16 -16.24
CA LEU A 293 46.36 8.48 -15.92
C LEU A 293 47.05 7.45 -15.00
N ARG A 294 46.30 6.59 -14.31
CA ARG A 294 46.82 5.46 -13.52
C ARG A 294 47.08 4.19 -14.32
N ARG A 295 46.59 4.09 -15.57
CA ARG A 295 46.79 2.92 -16.46
C ARG A 295 47.96 3.10 -17.43
N SER A 296 48.67 4.24 -17.39
CA SER A 296 49.78 4.58 -18.26
C SER A 296 51.13 4.68 -17.50
N ARG A 297 51.25 3.95 -16.38
CA ARG A 297 52.52 3.75 -15.67
C ARG A 297 52.74 2.28 -15.39
#